data_6ab23c18b9b14d2286cefc2b9d2880ad
#
_entry.id   6ab23c18b9b14d2286cefc2b9d2880ad
#
_cell.length_a   1.000
_cell.length_b   1.000
_cell.length_c   1.000
_cell.angle_alpha   90.00
_cell.angle_beta   90.00
_cell.angle_gamma   90.00
#
_symmetry.space_group_name_H-M   'P 1'
#
loop_
_entity.id
_entity.type
_entity.pdbx_description
1 polymer ?
#
loop_
_entity_poly.entity_id
_entity_poly.type
_entity_poly.pdbx_seq_one_letter_code
_entity_poly.pdbx_strand_id
1 'polypeptide(L)'
;MSARRLLERLAAGEPMDDCGEISRLLHSSLLPKLDEIMASLDGIITPLQRELLARILDHISDLDRRIHELDQMAETYMSELQPDIAELCRMPGIGQRSAEVILAEIGADMSRFPSEAHLSSWAGVCPGNHKSAGKRYHGRTRNGNKTLKSMLVQCAKSASRSKGSYFSAQYQRIAARRGKNRAALAVAHSMLVASYHILKDKVPFRDLGPDYFDAFHREHKIRSYLKRLQALGWDPNISPATA
;
A
#
# COMPACT_ATOMS: atom_id res chain seq x y z
N MET A 1 -7.02 -14.62 14.38
CA MET A 1 -7.68 -15.90 14.68
C MET A 1 -7.41 -16.40 16.09
N SER A 2 -6.17 -16.49 16.57
CA SER A 2 -5.85 -17.04 17.91
C SER A 2 -6.53 -16.31 19.06
N ALA A 3 -6.45 -14.97 19.12
CA ALA A 3 -7.06 -14.18 20.19
C ALA A 3 -8.60 -14.35 20.22
N ARG A 4 -9.26 -14.45 19.06
CA ARG A 4 -10.70 -14.66 18.98
C ARG A 4 -11.13 -15.98 19.61
N ARG A 5 -10.43 -17.08 19.31
CA ARG A 5 -10.72 -18.40 19.90
C ARG A 5 -10.58 -18.41 21.43
N LEU A 6 -9.57 -17.71 21.94
CA LEU A 6 -9.41 -17.55 23.40
C LEU A 6 -10.57 -16.76 24.01
N LEU A 7 -11.01 -15.67 23.37
CA LEU A 7 -12.14 -14.88 23.84
C LEU A 7 -13.46 -15.64 23.73
N GLU A 8 -13.66 -16.48 22.71
CA GLU A 8 -14.84 -17.34 22.56
C GLU A 8 -14.91 -18.36 23.71
N ARG A 9 -13.81 -19.03 24.05
CA ARG A 9 -13.75 -19.95 25.21
C ARG A 9 -14.00 -19.22 26.53
N LEU A 10 -13.42 -18.04 26.67
CA LEU A 10 -13.59 -17.20 27.85
C LEU A 10 -15.06 -16.78 28.03
N ALA A 11 -15.74 -16.41 26.94
CA ALA A 11 -17.18 -16.09 26.93
C ALA A 11 -18.03 -17.31 27.24
N ALA A 12 -17.65 -18.48 26.74
CA ALA A 12 -18.31 -19.77 27.05
C ALA A 12 -18.12 -20.22 28.51
N GLY A 13 -17.19 -19.60 29.25
CA GLY A 13 -16.87 -19.99 30.63
C GLY A 13 -16.04 -21.25 30.75
N GLU A 14 -15.35 -21.62 29.66
CA GLU A 14 -14.44 -22.78 29.69
C GLU A 14 -13.20 -22.47 30.54
N PRO A 15 -12.63 -23.49 31.18
CA PRO A 15 -11.40 -23.33 31.96
C PRO A 15 -10.23 -22.90 31.06
N MET A 16 -9.41 -21.96 31.54
CA MET A 16 -8.30 -21.35 30.81
C MET A 16 -6.94 -21.57 31.51
N ASP A 17 -6.86 -22.63 32.29
CA ASP A 17 -5.72 -23.00 33.16
C ASP A 17 -4.77 -24.02 32.52
N ASP A 18 -5.20 -24.72 31.48
CA ASP A 18 -4.33 -25.69 30.75
C ASP A 18 -3.47 -25.01 29.69
N CYS A 19 -2.20 -24.83 30.03
CA CYS A 19 -1.16 -24.28 29.14
C CYS A 19 -1.05 -25.07 27.81
N GLY A 20 -1.23 -26.42 27.85
CA GLY A 20 -1.17 -27.27 26.65
C GLY A 20 -2.32 -27.00 25.69
N GLU A 21 -3.53 -26.82 26.20
CA GLU A 21 -4.71 -26.45 25.37
C GLU A 21 -4.57 -25.02 24.80
N ILE A 22 -4.18 -24.06 25.64
CA ILE A 22 -3.99 -22.68 25.19
C ILE A 22 -2.92 -22.58 24.10
N SER A 23 -1.80 -23.29 24.25
CA SER A 23 -0.74 -23.31 23.25
C SER A 23 -1.19 -23.80 21.87
N ARG A 24 -2.12 -24.78 21.82
CA ARG A 24 -2.69 -25.33 20.56
C ARG A 24 -3.60 -24.32 19.84
N LEU A 25 -4.19 -23.37 20.56
CA LEU A 25 -5.03 -22.32 19.99
C LEU A 25 -4.22 -21.16 19.44
N LEU A 26 -2.96 -21.02 19.87
CA LEU A 26 -2.10 -19.91 19.49
C LEU A 26 -1.39 -20.16 18.15
N HIS A 27 -1.19 -19.08 17.40
CA HIS A 27 -0.30 -19.10 16.26
C HIS A 27 1.16 -19.19 16.74
N SER A 28 2.03 -19.84 15.97
CA SER A 28 3.44 -20.07 16.33
C SER A 28 4.19 -18.81 16.77
N SER A 29 3.87 -17.65 16.19
CA SER A 29 4.46 -16.36 16.55
C SER A 29 4.11 -15.86 17.96
N LEU A 30 3.05 -16.41 18.58
CA LEU A 30 2.59 -16.05 19.92
C LEU A 30 3.08 -17.02 21.00
N LEU A 31 3.59 -18.19 20.61
CA LEU A 31 4.11 -19.19 21.56
C LEU A 31 5.23 -18.64 22.48
N PRO A 32 6.16 -17.77 22.02
CA PRO A 32 7.14 -17.17 22.90
C PRO A 32 6.56 -16.28 24.00
N LYS A 33 5.28 -15.88 23.88
CA LYS A 33 4.56 -15.03 24.86
C LYS A 33 3.51 -15.82 25.65
N LEU A 34 3.60 -17.15 25.64
CA LEU A 34 2.60 -18.01 26.28
C LEU A 34 2.43 -17.70 27.76
N ASP A 35 3.53 -17.50 28.49
CA ASP A 35 3.49 -17.19 29.93
C ASP A 35 2.81 -15.85 30.21
N GLU A 36 3.05 -14.82 29.37
CA GLU A 36 2.39 -13.52 29.49
C GLU A 36 0.89 -13.66 29.20
N ILE A 37 0.52 -14.48 28.22
CA ILE A 37 -0.88 -14.77 27.87
C ILE A 37 -1.56 -15.51 29.01
N MET A 38 -0.94 -16.55 29.56
CA MET A 38 -1.48 -17.29 30.71
C MET A 38 -1.68 -16.37 31.92
N ALA A 39 -0.72 -15.52 32.23
CA ALA A 39 -0.84 -14.56 33.32
C ALA A 39 -1.96 -13.55 33.08
N SER A 40 -2.24 -13.17 31.81
CA SER A 40 -3.34 -12.27 31.48
C SER A 40 -4.72 -12.93 31.52
N LEU A 41 -4.77 -14.25 31.44
CA LEU A 41 -6.01 -15.06 31.55
C LEU A 41 -6.33 -15.45 33.01
N ASP A 42 -5.36 -15.27 33.91
CA ASP A 42 -5.54 -15.50 35.33
C ASP A 42 -6.33 -14.33 35.96
N GLY A 43 -7.63 -14.49 36.05
CA GLY A 43 -8.51 -13.46 36.59
C GLY A 43 -9.97 -13.94 36.72
N ILE A 44 -10.77 -13.17 37.47
CA ILE A 44 -12.18 -13.43 37.64
C ILE A 44 -12.98 -12.61 36.65
N ILE A 45 -13.69 -13.28 35.74
CA ILE A 45 -14.65 -12.63 34.85
C ILE A 45 -16.05 -12.86 35.41
N THR A 46 -16.78 -11.76 35.66
CA THR A 46 -18.14 -11.81 36.12
C THR A 46 -19.11 -12.34 35.06
N PRO A 47 -20.25 -12.94 35.43
CA PRO A 47 -21.26 -13.40 34.47
C PRO A 47 -21.69 -12.30 33.48
N LEU A 48 -21.84 -11.05 33.96
CA LEU A 48 -22.19 -9.90 33.11
C LEU A 48 -21.08 -9.64 32.05
N GLN A 49 -19.80 -9.70 32.44
CA GLN A 49 -18.71 -9.49 31.51
C GLN A 49 -18.65 -10.59 30.45
N ARG A 50 -18.93 -11.85 30.82
CA ARG A 50 -19.03 -12.95 29.86
C ARG A 50 -20.15 -12.74 28.85
N GLU A 51 -21.32 -12.35 29.33
CA GLU A 51 -22.47 -12.06 28.44
C GLU A 51 -22.15 -10.90 27.49
N LEU A 52 -21.55 -9.81 27.97
CA LEU A 52 -21.14 -8.69 27.15
C LEU A 52 -20.10 -9.13 26.10
N LEU A 53 -19.10 -9.93 26.49
CA LEU A 53 -18.09 -10.46 25.58
C LEU A 53 -18.73 -11.36 24.50
N ALA A 54 -19.64 -12.26 24.87
CA ALA A 54 -20.38 -13.08 23.92
C ALA A 54 -21.14 -12.22 22.89
N ARG A 55 -21.89 -11.20 23.34
CA ARG A 55 -22.61 -10.29 22.44
C ARG A 55 -21.70 -9.51 21.49
N ILE A 56 -20.51 -9.09 21.96
CA ILE A 56 -19.53 -8.42 21.12
C ILE A 56 -19.00 -9.39 20.04
N LEU A 57 -18.70 -10.63 20.42
CA LEU A 57 -18.21 -11.65 19.49
C LEU A 57 -19.29 -12.02 18.45
N ASP A 58 -20.55 -12.14 18.86
CA ASP A 58 -21.68 -12.36 17.94
C ASP A 58 -21.84 -11.20 16.97
N HIS A 59 -21.74 -9.96 17.45
CA HIS A 59 -21.80 -8.79 16.58
C HIS A 59 -20.65 -8.74 15.57
N ILE A 60 -19.43 -9.08 16.00
CA ILE A 60 -18.29 -9.19 15.10
C ILE A 60 -18.57 -10.26 14.04
N SER A 61 -19.12 -11.42 14.44
CA SER A 61 -19.47 -12.50 13.51
C SER A 61 -20.52 -12.08 12.48
N ASP A 62 -21.54 -11.33 12.92
CA ASP A 62 -22.59 -10.79 12.04
C ASP A 62 -22.01 -9.78 11.05
N LEU A 63 -21.10 -8.91 11.48
CA LEU A 63 -20.41 -7.98 10.60
C LEU A 63 -19.52 -8.71 9.58
N ASP A 64 -18.77 -9.72 10.00
CA ASP A 64 -17.95 -10.54 9.11
C ASP A 64 -18.82 -11.21 8.02
N ARG A 65 -19.98 -11.76 8.41
CA ARG A 65 -20.94 -12.36 7.47
C ARG A 65 -21.46 -11.34 6.47
N ARG A 66 -21.87 -10.15 6.92
CA ARG A 66 -22.36 -9.07 6.04
C ARG A 66 -21.28 -8.55 5.10
N ILE A 67 -20.04 -8.45 5.56
CA ILE A 67 -18.91 -8.10 4.71
C ILE A 67 -18.74 -9.14 3.61
N HIS A 68 -18.82 -10.43 3.96
CA HIS A 68 -18.70 -11.52 2.98
C HIS A 68 -19.82 -11.49 1.94
N GLU A 69 -21.07 -11.25 2.37
CA GLU A 69 -22.21 -11.10 1.45
C GLU A 69 -22.03 -9.93 0.48
N LEU A 70 -21.56 -8.77 0.98
CA LEU A 70 -21.25 -7.61 0.14
C LEU A 70 -20.09 -7.86 -0.81
N ASP A 71 -19.08 -8.61 -0.38
CA ASP A 71 -17.96 -9.00 -1.23
C ASP A 71 -18.41 -9.89 -2.37
N GLN A 72 -19.29 -10.88 -2.12
CA GLN A 72 -19.89 -11.72 -3.16
C GLN A 72 -20.75 -10.91 -4.13
N MET A 73 -21.54 -9.97 -3.64
CA MET A 73 -22.31 -9.07 -4.51
C MET A 73 -21.39 -8.24 -5.40
N ALA A 74 -20.34 -7.63 -4.83
CA ALA A 74 -19.37 -6.85 -5.58
C ALA A 74 -18.67 -7.70 -6.66
N GLU A 75 -18.26 -8.93 -6.33
CA GLU A 75 -17.66 -9.88 -7.28
C GLU A 75 -18.60 -10.21 -8.45
N THR A 76 -19.87 -10.42 -8.15
CA THR A 76 -20.90 -10.67 -9.17
C THR A 76 -21.08 -9.47 -10.10
N TYR A 77 -21.24 -8.26 -9.55
CA TYR A 77 -21.38 -7.04 -10.35
C TYR A 77 -20.13 -6.67 -11.15
N MET A 78 -18.96 -7.06 -10.68
CA MET A 78 -17.68 -6.77 -11.35
C MET A 78 -17.17 -7.96 -12.18
N SER A 79 -17.99 -8.99 -12.41
CA SER A 79 -17.57 -10.21 -13.13
C SER A 79 -17.03 -9.92 -14.53
N GLU A 80 -17.64 -8.99 -15.26
CA GLU A 80 -17.19 -8.58 -16.60
C GLU A 80 -15.86 -7.80 -16.58
N LEU A 81 -15.50 -7.21 -15.44
CA LEU A 81 -14.29 -6.43 -15.24
C LEU A 81 -13.13 -7.25 -14.65
N GLN A 82 -13.33 -8.55 -14.41
CA GLN A 82 -12.30 -9.42 -13.82
C GLN A 82 -10.97 -9.41 -14.58
N PRO A 83 -10.94 -9.40 -15.94
CA PRO A 83 -9.67 -9.28 -16.66
C PRO A 83 -8.93 -7.97 -16.35
N ASP A 84 -9.64 -6.85 -16.29
CA ASP A 84 -9.06 -5.54 -15.96
C ASP A 84 -8.60 -5.48 -14.50
N ILE A 85 -9.36 -6.06 -13.58
CA ILE A 85 -8.98 -6.21 -12.16
C ILE A 85 -7.68 -7.01 -12.05
N ALA A 86 -7.59 -8.16 -12.72
CA ALA A 86 -6.42 -9.02 -12.69
C ALA A 86 -5.16 -8.29 -13.20
N GLU A 87 -5.28 -7.52 -14.29
CA GLU A 87 -4.15 -6.73 -14.80
C GLU A 87 -3.74 -5.60 -13.85
N LEU A 88 -4.68 -4.89 -13.23
CA LEU A 88 -4.37 -3.88 -12.22
C LEU A 88 -3.69 -4.48 -10.99
N CYS A 89 -4.07 -5.70 -10.57
CA CYS A 89 -3.47 -6.41 -9.44
C CYS A 89 -2.01 -6.82 -9.69
N ARG A 90 -1.54 -6.83 -10.95
CA ARG A 90 -0.11 -7.04 -11.26
C ARG A 90 0.77 -5.89 -10.81
N MET A 91 0.21 -4.71 -10.58
CA MET A 91 0.97 -3.58 -10.05
C MET A 91 1.28 -3.80 -8.56
N PRO A 92 2.56 -3.70 -8.15
CA PRO A 92 2.93 -3.77 -6.75
C PRO A 92 2.12 -2.78 -5.89
N GLY A 93 1.49 -3.30 -4.84
CA GLY A 93 0.70 -2.50 -3.91
C GLY A 93 -0.78 -2.35 -4.25
N ILE A 94 -1.25 -2.86 -5.39
CA ILE A 94 -2.67 -2.96 -5.73
C ILE A 94 -3.12 -4.40 -5.50
N GLY A 95 -4.06 -4.60 -4.58
CA GLY A 95 -4.78 -5.85 -4.40
C GLY A 95 -6.18 -5.77 -4.99
N GLN A 96 -6.90 -6.89 -5.00
CA GLN A 96 -8.22 -7.02 -5.62
C GLN A 96 -9.19 -5.90 -5.21
N ARG A 97 -9.37 -5.67 -3.92
CA ARG A 97 -10.25 -4.60 -3.41
C ARG A 97 -9.84 -3.21 -3.90
N SER A 98 -8.53 -2.95 -3.99
CA SER A 98 -8.04 -1.66 -4.49
C SER A 98 -8.28 -1.50 -5.98
N ALA A 99 -8.13 -2.56 -6.78
CA ALA A 99 -8.44 -2.57 -8.21
C ALA A 99 -9.94 -2.36 -8.45
N GLU A 100 -10.79 -3.02 -7.67
CA GLU A 100 -12.25 -2.85 -7.71
C GLU A 100 -12.65 -1.39 -7.42
N VAL A 101 -12.09 -0.78 -6.38
CA VAL A 101 -12.35 0.64 -6.05
C VAL A 101 -11.86 1.57 -7.16
N ILE A 102 -10.68 1.30 -7.73
CA ILE A 102 -10.17 2.10 -8.86
C ILE A 102 -11.14 2.02 -10.03
N LEU A 103 -11.55 0.82 -10.44
CA LEU A 103 -12.49 0.63 -11.54
C LEU A 103 -13.88 1.19 -11.25
N ALA A 104 -14.38 1.07 -10.02
CA ALA A 104 -15.65 1.67 -9.62
C ALA A 104 -15.66 3.20 -9.78
N GLU A 105 -14.52 3.85 -9.51
CA GLU A 105 -14.40 5.31 -9.58
C GLU A 105 -14.11 5.83 -11.01
N ILE A 106 -13.28 5.16 -11.80
CA ILE A 106 -12.85 5.64 -13.12
C ILE A 106 -13.55 4.93 -14.29
N GLY A 107 -14.12 3.74 -14.05
CA GLY A 107 -14.64 2.85 -15.09
C GLY A 107 -13.53 2.12 -15.85
N ALA A 108 -13.90 1.18 -16.70
CA ALA A 108 -12.99 0.50 -17.62
C ALA A 108 -12.81 1.23 -18.95
N ASP A 109 -13.79 2.07 -19.31
CA ASP A 109 -13.77 2.87 -20.55
C ASP A 109 -13.00 4.17 -20.36
N MET A 110 -11.77 4.21 -20.86
CA MET A 110 -10.89 5.38 -20.81
C MET A 110 -11.21 6.45 -21.88
N SER A 111 -12.19 6.25 -22.76
CA SER A 111 -12.62 7.28 -23.71
C SER A 111 -13.17 8.54 -23.01
N ARG A 112 -13.64 8.37 -21.78
CA ARG A 112 -14.12 9.44 -20.89
C ARG A 112 -13.03 10.45 -20.51
N PHE A 113 -11.77 10.06 -20.60
CA PHE A 113 -10.63 10.90 -20.26
C PHE A 113 -9.74 11.10 -21.49
N PRO A 114 -9.62 12.33 -22.01
CA PRO A 114 -8.81 12.59 -23.21
C PRO A 114 -7.35 12.16 -23.08
N SER A 115 -6.80 12.22 -21.86
CA SER A 115 -5.45 11.74 -21.57
C SER A 115 -5.30 11.36 -20.08
N GLU A 116 -4.20 10.68 -19.76
CA GLU A 116 -3.79 10.36 -18.40
C GLU A 116 -3.63 11.61 -17.52
N ALA A 117 -3.27 12.75 -18.12
CA ALA A 117 -3.17 14.02 -17.42
C ALA A 117 -4.54 14.55 -16.98
N HIS A 118 -5.59 14.38 -17.80
CA HIS A 118 -6.96 14.74 -17.44
C HIS A 118 -7.48 13.85 -16.30
N LEU A 119 -7.27 12.54 -16.38
CA LEU A 119 -7.61 11.61 -15.31
C LEU A 119 -6.90 11.97 -14.00
N SER A 120 -5.59 12.21 -14.06
CA SER A 120 -4.78 12.55 -12.87
C SER A 120 -5.20 13.89 -12.25
N SER A 121 -5.61 14.85 -13.09
CA SER A 121 -6.14 16.15 -12.63
C SER A 121 -7.50 15.98 -11.96
N TRP A 122 -8.40 15.19 -12.55
CA TRP A 122 -9.71 14.87 -12.00
C TRP A 122 -9.61 14.14 -10.67
N ALA A 123 -8.70 13.16 -10.58
CA ALA A 123 -8.43 12.44 -9.34
C ALA A 123 -7.77 13.30 -8.24
N GLY A 124 -7.23 14.46 -8.60
CA GLY A 124 -6.55 15.35 -7.66
C GLY A 124 -5.20 14.85 -7.18
N VAL A 125 -4.53 13.98 -7.96
CA VAL A 125 -3.19 13.48 -7.65
C VAL A 125 -2.08 14.26 -8.36
N CYS A 126 -2.43 15.17 -9.28
CA CYS A 126 -1.46 16.08 -9.90
C CYS A 126 -0.88 17.05 -8.88
N PRO A 127 0.43 17.35 -8.95
CA PRO A 127 1.01 18.43 -8.16
C PRO A 127 0.39 19.78 -8.56
N GLY A 128 0.00 20.57 -7.58
CA GLY A 128 -0.46 21.93 -7.82
C GLY A 128 0.68 22.79 -8.38
N ASN A 129 0.41 23.50 -9.48
CA ASN A 129 1.37 24.43 -10.07
C ASN A 129 1.02 25.85 -9.64
N HIS A 130 1.59 26.30 -8.53
CA HIS A 130 1.44 27.66 -8.04
C HIS A 130 2.74 28.44 -8.35
N LYS A 131 2.79 29.03 -9.55
CA LYS A 131 3.84 29.97 -9.92
C LYS A 131 3.19 31.29 -10.29
N SER A 132 3.65 32.39 -9.71
CA SER A 132 3.27 33.73 -10.09
C SER A 132 4.50 34.64 -10.03
N ALA A 133 4.70 35.48 -11.05
CA ALA A 133 5.82 36.43 -11.14
C ALA A 133 7.20 35.79 -10.86
N GLY A 134 7.48 34.60 -11.42
CA GLY A 134 8.74 33.89 -11.23
C GLY A 134 8.92 33.21 -9.86
N LYS A 135 8.03 33.49 -8.90
CA LYS A 135 8.08 32.87 -7.56
C LYS A 135 7.22 31.59 -7.51
N ARG A 136 7.77 30.52 -6.92
CA ARG A 136 7.09 29.25 -6.72
C ARG A 136 6.48 29.24 -5.32
N TYR A 137 5.16 29.31 -5.24
CA TYR A 137 4.40 29.18 -4.01
C TYR A 137 4.14 27.71 -3.65
N HIS A 138 3.65 27.49 -2.45
CA HIS A 138 3.39 26.14 -1.92
C HIS A 138 2.24 25.50 -2.70
N GLY A 139 2.56 24.54 -3.59
CA GLY A 139 1.55 23.82 -4.35
C GLY A 139 0.88 22.75 -3.48
N ARG A 140 -0.35 23.03 -3.01
CA ARG A 140 -1.26 21.96 -2.54
C ARG A 140 -1.81 21.23 -3.77
N THR A 141 -2.07 19.93 -3.63
CA THR A 141 -2.83 19.21 -4.66
C THR A 141 -4.23 19.76 -4.75
N ARG A 142 -4.79 19.77 -5.95
CA ARG A 142 -6.19 20.18 -6.16
C ARG A 142 -7.15 19.26 -5.44
N ASN A 143 -8.34 19.75 -5.13
CA ASN A 143 -9.45 18.91 -4.74
C ASN A 143 -9.80 18.02 -5.94
N GLY A 144 -10.04 16.75 -5.69
CA GLY A 144 -10.43 15.77 -6.70
C GLY A 144 -11.23 14.68 -6.02
N ASN A 145 -11.32 13.51 -6.66
CA ASN A 145 -11.99 12.36 -6.09
C ASN A 145 -11.26 11.88 -4.83
N LYS A 146 -11.89 12.07 -3.66
CA LYS A 146 -11.29 11.78 -2.35
C LYS A 146 -11.10 10.28 -2.14
N THR A 147 -12.04 9.46 -2.58
CA THR A 147 -12.02 8.00 -2.45
C THR A 147 -10.86 7.42 -3.25
N LEU A 148 -10.81 7.72 -4.54
CA LEU A 148 -9.74 7.28 -5.44
C LEU A 148 -8.37 7.75 -4.96
N LYS A 149 -8.23 9.03 -4.60
CA LYS A 149 -6.98 9.58 -4.09
C LYS A 149 -6.50 8.88 -2.82
N SER A 150 -7.41 8.64 -1.86
CA SER A 150 -7.08 7.95 -0.62
C SER A 150 -6.63 6.51 -0.89
N MET A 151 -7.35 5.79 -1.74
CA MET A 151 -7.02 4.42 -2.14
C MET A 151 -5.65 4.36 -2.82
N LEU A 152 -5.39 5.21 -3.82
CA LEU A 152 -4.10 5.25 -4.52
C LEU A 152 -2.93 5.60 -3.60
N VAL A 153 -3.12 6.48 -2.61
CA VAL A 153 -2.09 6.79 -1.61
C VAL A 153 -1.81 5.59 -0.71
N GLN A 154 -2.83 4.80 -0.35
CA GLN A 154 -2.64 3.54 0.39
C GLN A 154 -1.88 2.51 -0.45
N CYS A 155 -2.26 2.32 -1.71
CA CYS A 155 -1.56 1.47 -2.66
C CYS A 155 -0.09 1.89 -2.82
N ALA A 156 0.19 3.19 -2.95
CA ALA A 156 1.54 3.71 -3.05
C ALA A 156 2.39 3.44 -1.79
N LYS A 157 1.80 3.54 -0.59
CA LYS A 157 2.46 3.17 0.66
C LYS A 157 2.71 1.66 0.75
N SER A 158 1.81 0.84 0.24
CA SER A 158 2.00 -0.61 0.13
C SER A 158 3.12 -0.94 -0.86
N ALA A 159 3.09 -0.36 -2.06
CA ALA A 159 4.11 -0.51 -3.08
C ALA A 159 5.52 -0.11 -2.61
N SER A 160 5.61 0.88 -1.71
CA SER A 160 6.90 1.32 -1.16
C SER A 160 7.64 0.22 -0.37
N ARG A 161 6.92 -0.83 0.06
CA ARG A 161 7.47 -1.99 0.79
C ARG A 161 7.83 -3.15 -0.13
N SER A 162 7.38 -3.13 -1.39
CA SER A 162 7.70 -4.15 -2.41
C SER A 162 9.11 -3.93 -2.93
N LYS A 163 10.08 -4.59 -2.28
CA LYS A 163 11.49 -4.49 -2.68
C LYS A 163 11.66 -4.89 -4.15
N GLY A 164 12.56 -4.20 -4.85
CA GLY A 164 12.88 -4.50 -6.25
C GLY A 164 11.90 -3.96 -7.29
N SER A 165 10.88 -3.18 -6.91
CA SER A 165 9.93 -2.58 -7.83
C SER A 165 10.26 -1.14 -8.20
N TYR A 166 9.82 -0.71 -9.39
CA TYR A 166 9.90 0.69 -9.84
C TYR A 166 9.24 1.66 -8.85
N PHE A 167 8.05 1.32 -8.34
CA PHE A 167 7.31 2.19 -7.43
C PHE A 167 8.00 2.33 -6.06
N SER A 168 8.63 1.27 -5.58
CA SER A 168 9.44 1.34 -4.35
C SER A 168 10.65 2.26 -4.54
N ALA A 169 11.38 2.11 -5.66
CA ALA A 169 12.53 2.96 -5.97
C ALA A 169 12.12 4.43 -6.13
N GLN A 170 11.00 4.71 -6.82
CA GLN A 170 10.44 6.04 -6.96
C GLN A 170 10.10 6.65 -5.59
N TYR A 171 9.42 5.87 -4.74
CA TYR A 171 9.04 6.30 -3.40
C TYR A 171 10.25 6.70 -2.57
N GLN A 172 11.23 5.81 -2.44
CA GLN A 172 12.44 6.05 -1.62
C GLN A 172 13.21 7.29 -2.11
N ARG A 173 13.37 7.42 -3.42
CA ARG A 173 14.06 8.55 -4.04
C ARG A 173 13.39 9.90 -3.75
N ILE A 174 12.06 9.95 -3.77
CA ILE A 174 11.29 11.17 -3.49
C ILE A 174 11.22 11.40 -1.98
N ALA A 175 11.01 10.35 -1.17
CA ALA A 175 10.87 10.45 0.28
C ALA A 175 12.13 11.03 0.94
N ALA A 176 13.30 10.65 0.48
CA ALA A 176 14.59 11.17 0.96
C ALA A 176 14.74 12.70 0.78
N ARG A 177 14.10 13.28 -0.25
CA ARG A 177 14.25 14.70 -0.59
C ARG A 177 13.05 15.57 -0.23
N ARG A 178 11.85 15.00 -0.25
CA ARG A 178 10.58 15.74 -0.19
C ARG A 178 9.63 15.24 0.90
N GLY A 179 10.01 14.17 1.61
CA GLY A 179 9.23 13.55 2.66
C GLY A 179 8.20 12.53 2.16
N LYS A 180 7.78 11.66 3.08
CA LYS A 180 6.95 10.45 2.82
C LYS A 180 5.61 10.75 2.17
N ASN A 181 4.91 11.81 2.59
CA ASN A 181 3.57 12.13 2.06
C ASN A 181 3.63 12.59 0.59
N ARG A 182 4.65 13.37 0.22
CA ARG A 182 4.85 13.79 -1.17
C ARG A 182 5.29 12.63 -2.05
N ALA A 183 6.10 11.72 -1.51
CA ALA A 183 6.49 10.50 -2.19
C ALA A 183 5.29 9.61 -2.48
N ALA A 184 4.44 9.35 -1.48
CA ALA A 184 3.23 8.55 -1.65
C ALA A 184 2.30 9.13 -2.73
N LEU A 185 2.13 10.46 -2.75
CA LEU A 185 1.29 11.10 -3.76
C LEU A 185 1.89 11.03 -5.17
N ALA A 186 3.21 11.17 -5.30
CA ALA A 186 3.89 11.05 -6.60
C ALA A 186 3.80 9.61 -7.15
N VAL A 187 3.96 8.61 -6.29
CA VAL A 187 3.77 7.20 -6.68
C VAL A 187 2.31 6.92 -7.01
N ALA A 188 1.35 7.44 -6.23
CA ALA A 188 -0.08 7.34 -6.52
C ALA A 188 -0.43 7.91 -7.91
N HIS A 189 0.17 9.06 -8.28
CA HIS A 189 0.03 9.62 -9.62
C HIS A 189 0.58 8.65 -10.69
N SER A 190 1.78 8.10 -10.49
CA SER A 190 2.39 7.16 -11.45
C SER A 190 1.57 5.87 -11.58
N MET A 191 1.00 5.37 -10.48
CA MET A 191 0.10 4.21 -10.50
C MET A 191 -1.18 4.50 -11.29
N LEU A 192 -1.78 5.68 -11.12
CA LEU A 192 -2.98 6.06 -11.87
C LEU A 192 -2.69 6.21 -13.37
N VAL A 193 -1.53 6.78 -13.74
CA VAL A 193 -1.09 6.86 -15.15
C VAL A 193 -0.90 5.45 -15.73
N ALA A 194 -0.28 4.54 -14.99
CA ALA A 194 -0.13 3.15 -15.42
C ALA A 194 -1.50 2.47 -15.58
N SER A 195 -2.43 2.68 -14.62
CA SER A 195 -3.80 2.16 -14.72
C SER A 195 -4.52 2.67 -15.97
N TYR A 196 -4.37 3.96 -16.31
CA TYR A 196 -4.94 4.54 -17.52
C TYR A 196 -4.48 3.81 -18.78
N HIS A 197 -3.17 3.56 -18.92
CA HIS A 197 -2.63 2.88 -20.09
C HIS A 197 -3.00 1.39 -20.14
N ILE A 198 -2.99 0.71 -19.00
CA ILE A 198 -3.45 -0.69 -18.91
C ILE A 198 -4.90 -0.80 -19.42
N LEU A 199 -5.79 0.07 -18.94
CA LEU A 199 -7.21 0.02 -19.28
C LEU A 199 -7.49 0.50 -20.71
N LYS A 200 -6.80 1.54 -21.19
CA LYS A 200 -6.97 2.12 -22.50
C LYS A 200 -6.39 1.25 -23.61
N ASP A 201 -5.12 0.88 -23.44
CA ASP A 201 -4.34 0.24 -24.50
C ASP A 201 -4.40 -1.29 -24.38
N LYS A 202 -5.06 -1.82 -23.31
CA LYS A 202 -5.20 -3.26 -23.01
C LYS A 202 -3.84 -3.97 -23.01
N VAL A 203 -2.81 -3.27 -22.51
CA VAL A 203 -1.45 -3.81 -22.39
C VAL A 203 -1.19 -4.30 -20.97
N PRO A 204 -0.45 -5.40 -20.80
CA PRO A 204 -0.12 -5.91 -19.47
C PRO A 204 0.83 -4.96 -18.74
N PHE A 205 0.69 -4.91 -17.40
CA PHE A 205 1.63 -4.16 -16.57
C PHE A 205 3.04 -4.73 -16.68
N ARG A 206 4.00 -3.86 -16.93
CA ARG A 206 5.43 -4.18 -16.94
C ARG A 206 6.17 -3.32 -15.92
N ASP A 207 6.74 -3.94 -14.89
CA ASP A 207 7.58 -3.24 -13.92
C ASP A 207 8.91 -2.85 -14.58
N LEU A 208 9.27 -1.59 -14.50
CA LEU A 208 10.53 -1.05 -15.05
C LEU A 208 11.74 -1.37 -14.17
N GLY A 209 11.50 -1.94 -12.98
CA GLY A 209 12.52 -2.34 -12.05
C GLY A 209 13.08 -1.21 -11.18
N PRO A 210 13.89 -1.57 -10.17
CA PRO A 210 14.45 -0.60 -9.20
C PRO A 210 15.50 0.31 -9.81
N ASP A 211 16.20 -0.16 -10.82
CA ASP A 211 17.36 0.54 -11.42
C ASP A 211 16.97 1.54 -12.51
N TYR A 212 15.67 1.62 -12.86
CA TYR A 212 15.18 2.50 -13.92
C TYR A 212 15.70 3.93 -13.80
N PHE A 213 15.60 4.52 -12.60
CA PHE A 213 16.05 5.90 -12.38
C PHE A 213 17.58 6.05 -12.42
N ASP A 214 18.31 5.01 -12.09
CA ASP A 214 19.76 5.03 -12.11
C ASP A 214 20.30 4.83 -13.52
N ALA A 215 19.67 3.96 -14.31
CA ALA A 215 19.97 3.79 -15.72
C ALA A 215 19.73 5.07 -16.53
N PHE A 216 18.57 5.72 -16.32
CA PHE A 216 18.19 6.96 -17.02
C PHE A 216 19.13 8.14 -16.73
N HIS A 217 19.74 8.20 -15.54
CA HIS A 217 20.64 9.28 -15.15
C HIS A 217 22.09 8.84 -15.02
N ARG A 218 22.43 7.64 -15.49
CA ARG A 218 23.76 7.02 -15.28
C ARG A 218 24.90 7.91 -15.69
N GLU A 219 24.91 8.42 -16.91
CA GLU A 219 25.97 9.28 -17.43
C GLU A 219 26.09 10.60 -16.66
N HIS A 220 24.97 11.22 -16.31
CA HIS A 220 24.96 12.44 -15.51
C HIS A 220 25.53 12.21 -14.11
N LYS A 221 25.19 11.09 -13.48
CA LYS A 221 25.73 10.69 -12.16
C LYS A 221 27.22 10.41 -12.24
N ILE A 222 27.66 9.65 -13.25
CA ILE A 222 29.09 9.38 -13.46
C ILE A 222 29.87 10.68 -13.59
N ARG A 223 29.45 11.59 -14.45
CA ARG A 223 30.10 12.92 -14.59
C ARG A 223 30.10 13.71 -13.30
N SER A 224 29.00 13.69 -12.54
CA SER A 224 28.91 14.39 -11.26
C SER A 224 29.85 13.81 -10.20
N TYR A 225 29.96 12.48 -10.13
CA TYR A 225 30.87 11.81 -9.19
C TYR A 225 32.33 12.02 -9.57
N LEU A 226 32.68 11.92 -10.85
CA LEU A 226 34.05 12.22 -11.35
C LEU A 226 34.44 13.65 -11.00
N LYS A 227 33.58 14.63 -11.24
CA LYS A 227 33.82 16.02 -10.86
C LYS A 227 34.06 16.21 -9.34
N ARG A 228 33.32 15.48 -8.50
CA ARG A 228 33.50 15.51 -7.04
C ARG A 228 34.81 14.86 -6.62
N LEU A 229 35.16 13.73 -7.23
CA LEU A 229 36.43 13.05 -6.95
C LEU A 229 37.65 13.90 -7.36
N GLN A 230 37.57 14.55 -8.52
CA GLN A 230 38.59 15.51 -8.95
C GLN A 230 38.74 16.69 -7.99
N ALA A 231 37.61 17.22 -7.48
CA ALA A 231 37.64 18.30 -6.48
C ALA A 231 38.26 17.87 -5.14
N LEU A 232 38.26 16.56 -4.84
CA LEU A 232 38.91 15.97 -3.68
C LEU A 232 40.38 15.56 -3.97
N GLY A 233 40.93 15.90 -5.14
CA GLY A 233 42.30 15.58 -5.54
C GLY A 233 42.49 14.18 -6.12
N TRP A 234 41.41 13.44 -6.40
CA TRP A 234 41.51 12.13 -7.04
C TRP A 234 41.51 12.29 -8.58
N ASP A 235 42.53 11.73 -9.24
CA ASP A 235 42.63 11.70 -10.69
C ASP A 235 42.31 10.27 -11.17
N PRO A 236 41.32 10.07 -12.05
CA PRO A 236 40.98 8.74 -12.60
C PRO A 236 42.09 8.08 -13.40
N ASN A 237 43.08 8.86 -13.89
CA ASN A 237 44.23 8.36 -14.65
C ASN A 237 45.40 7.95 -13.76
N ILE A 238 45.39 8.26 -12.48
CA ILE A 238 46.42 7.87 -11.51
C ILE A 238 45.90 6.68 -10.74
N SER A 239 46.42 5.49 -11.03
CA SER A 239 46.16 4.28 -10.21
C SER A 239 46.60 4.58 -8.77
N PRO A 240 45.78 4.24 -7.72
CA PRO A 240 46.26 4.41 -6.36
C PRO A 240 47.50 3.58 -6.18
N ALA A 241 48.62 4.25 -5.91
CA ALA A 241 49.84 3.57 -5.50
C ALA A 241 49.49 2.67 -4.32
N THR A 242 49.68 1.38 -4.47
CA THR A 242 49.61 0.38 -3.41
C THR A 242 50.44 0.85 -2.24
N ALA A 243 49.80 1.26 -1.16
CA ALA A 243 50.44 1.47 0.14
C ALA A 243 50.44 0.16 0.92
#